data_abeab6d1c4eddfb7c5d98230b79c2bf8
#
_entry.id   abeab6d1c4eddfb7c5d98230b79c2bf8
#
_cell.length_a   1.000
_cell.length_b   1.000
_cell.length_c   1.000
_cell.angle_alpha   90.00
_cell.angle_beta   90.00
_cell.angle_gamma   90.00
#
_symmetry.space_group_name_H-M   'P 1'
#
loop_
_entity.id
_entity.type
_entity.pdbx_description
1 polymer ?
#
loop_
_entity_poly.entity_id
_entity_poly.type
_entity_poly.pdbx_seq_one_letter_code
_entity_poly.pdbx_strand_id
1 'polypeptide(L)'
;MKNLVVLSGAGMSAESGISTFRDAGGLWDKYPVMQVASAEGYVRDPELVIDFYNERRKQLLDVEPNAGHTGLAELEKDFNVTVVTQNVDNLHERAGSTHVIHLHGELTKVCSSRDPYNPRYVRELKPEEYEVKMGDKAGDGSQLRPFIVWFGEAVPEIETAIGYVEKADIFVIIGTSMNVYPAAGLLNYVPRTAEVYLIDPKPVDTHSMRQIHVIQKGASEGVKELKTEILH
;
A
#
# COMPACT_ATOMS: atom_id res chain seq x y z
N MET A 1 9.01 8.66 22.60
CA MET A 1 7.74 8.67 21.86
C MET A 1 7.29 7.22 21.72
N LYS A 2 5.97 6.94 21.79
CA LYS A 2 5.41 5.61 21.51
C LYS A 2 5.55 5.31 20.01
N ASN A 3 5.68 4.02 19.67
CA ASN A 3 5.71 3.55 18.29
C ASN A 3 4.26 3.31 17.81
N LEU A 4 3.87 4.03 16.77
CA LEU A 4 2.59 3.88 16.10
C LEU A 4 2.83 3.24 14.73
N VAL A 5 2.32 2.04 14.51
CA VAL A 5 2.45 1.32 13.24
C VAL A 5 1.10 1.25 12.56
N VAL A 6 1.04 1.68 11.31
CA VAL A 6 -0.17 1.70 10.50
C VAL A 6 -0.08 0.66 9.40
N LEU A 7 -1.01 -0.28 9.34
CA LEU A 7 -1.19 -1.15 8.18
C LEU A 7 -2.32 -0.58 7.32
N SER A 8 -1.96 -0.02 6.16
CA SER A 8 -2.94 0.55 5.23
C SER A 8 -3.16 -0.29 3.98
N GLY A 9 -4.39 -0.26 3.47
CA GLY A 9 -4.79 -0.87 2.21
C GLY A 9 -5.56 0.09 1.31
N ALA A 10 -6.15 -0.43 0.23
CA ALA A 10 -6.75 0.38 -0.84
C ALA A 10 -7.85 1.34 -0.37
N GLY A 11 -8.57 1.00 0.71
CA GLY A 11 -9.57 1.90 1.30
C GLY A 11 -8.98 3.20 1.85
N MET A 12 -7.69 3.24 2.16
CA MET A 12 -6.99 4.45 2.57
C MET A 12 -6.97 5.51 1.45
N SER A 13 -6.83 5.08 0.19
CA SER A 13 -6.74 5.96 -0.98
C SER A 13 -8.07 6.13 -1.74
N ALA A 14 -9.16 5.46 -1.27
CA ALA A 14 -10.47 5.52 -1.94
C ALA A 14 -11.03 6.95 -2.00
N GLU A 15 -10.93 7.71 -0.91
CA GLU A 15 -11.40 9.10 -0.86
C GLU A 15 -10.54 10.06 -1.71
N SER A 16 -9.36 9.64 -2.14
CA SER A 16 -8.51 10.35 -3.11
C SER A 16 -8.92 10.09 -4.57
N GLY A 17 -9.87 9.18 -4.81
CA GLY A 17 -10.34 8.82 -6.16
C GLY A 17 -9.63 7.61 -6.77
N ILE A 18 -8.80 6.88 -5.99
CA ILE A 18 -8.22 5.62 -6.44
C ILE A 18 -9.19 4.49 -6.14
N SER A 19 -9.67 3.81 -7.20
CA SER A 19 -10.59 2.68 -7.07
C SER A 19 -9.96 1.53 -6.28
N THR A 20 -10.70 0.98 -5.33
CA THR A 20 -10.32 -0.23 -4.62
C THR A 20 -10.63 -1.48 -5.47
N PHE A 21 -10.05 -2.64 -5.09
CA PHE A 21 -10.37 -3.93 -5.73
C PHE A 21 -11.84 -4.35 -5.63
N ARG A 22 -12.64 -3.67 -4.79
CA ARG A 22 -14.04 -3.99 -4.51
C ARG A 22 -15.02 -3.00 -5.14
N ASP A 23 -14.51 -1.96 -5.79
CA ASP A 23 -15.36 -0.91 -6.35
C ASP A 23 -15.85 -1.35 -7.74
N ALA A 24 -17.16 -1.42 -7.92
CA ALA A 24 -17.78 -1.69 -9.21
C ALA A 24 -17.47 -0.55 -10.20
N GLY A 25 -17.16 -0.89 -11.44
CA GLY A 25 -16.86 0.07 -12.52
C GLY A 25 -15.45 0.64 -12.51
N GLY A 26 -14.58 0.20 -11.60
CA GLY A 26 -13.19 0.59 -11.58
C GLY A 26 -12.33 -0.10 -12.66
N LEU A 27 -11.04 0.26 -12.70
CA LEU A 27 -10.08 -0.32 -13.64
C LEU A 27 -9.95 -1.85 -13.46
N TRP A 28 -10.13 -2.35 -12.24
CA TRP A 28 -10.09 -3.77 -11.91
C TRP A 28 -11.25 -4.59 -12.47
N ASP A 29 -12.38 -3.96 -12.78
CA ASP A 29 -13.51 -4.64 -13.45
C ASP A 29 -13.23 -4.91 -14.93
N LYS A 30 -12.35 -4.11 -15.54
CA LYS A 30 -11.98 -4.26 -16.95
C LYS A 30 -11.00 -5.40 -17.18
N TYR A 31 -10.19 -5.71 -16.15
CA TYR A 31 -9.11 -6.69 -16.26
C TYR A 31 -9.19 -7.70 -15.11
N PRO A 32 -9.25 -9.01 -15.40
CA PRO A 32 -9.10 -10.02 -14.36
C PRO A 32 -7.78 -9.84 -13.62
N VAL A 33 -7.83 -9.78 -12.29
CA VAL A 33 -6.66 -9.49 -11.43
C VAL A 33 -5.45 -10.36 -11.77
N MET A 34 -5.67 -11.66 -11.99
CA MET A 34 -4.60 -12.60 -12.32
C MET A 34 -3.96 -12.39 -13.70
N GLN A 35 -4.58 -11.62 -14.59
CA GLN A 35 -3.97 -11.26 -15.87
C GLN A 35 -3.00 -10.10 -15.74
N VAL A 36 -3.28 -9.13 -14.87
CA VAL A 36 -2.51 -7.87 -14.78
C VAL A 36 -1.71 -7.71 -13.50
N ALA A 37 -1.95 -8.55 -12.49
CA ALA A 37 -1.29 -8.46 -11.19
C ALA A 37 -0.68 -9.80 -10.74
N SER A 38 -0.27 -10.66 -11.68
CA SER A 38 0.46 -11.89 -11.37
C SER A 38 1.70 -12.03 -12.24
N ALA A 39 2.70 -12.77 -11.71
CA ALA A 39 3.89 -13.11 -12.46
C ALA A 39 3.57 -13.92 -13.74
N GLU A 40 2.60 -14.83 -13.64
CA GLU A 40 2.12 -15.63 -14.79
C GLU A 40 1.45 -14.75 -15.85
N GLY A 41 0.61 -13.77 -15.43
CA GLY A 41 -0.04 -12.82 -16.33
C GLY A 41 0.98 -12.00 -17.12
N TYR A 42 2.04 -11.52 -16.45
CA TYR A 42 3.13 -10.81 -17.13
C TYR A 42 3.89 -11.67 -18.13
N VAL A 43 4.16 -12.94 -17.82
CA VAL A 43 4.83 -13.86 -18.77
C VAL A 43 3.95 -14.12 -20.00
N ARG A 44 2.63 -14.19 -19.81
CA ARG A 44 1.66 -14.45 -20.87
C ARG A 44 1.46 -13.26 -21.81
N ASP A 45 1.35 -12.06 -21.24
CA ASP A 45 1.08 -10.84 -21.99
C ASP A 45 1.74 -9.63 -21.30
N PRO A 46 3.04 -9.43 -21.49
CA PRO A 46 3.77 -8.34 -20.85
C PRO A 46 3.31 -6.97 -21.33
N GLU A 47 2.86 -6.82 -22.58
CA GLU A 47 2.37 -5.56 -23.13
C GLU A 47 1.09 -5.11 -22.43
N LEU A 48 0.12 -6.00 -22.30
CA LEU A 48 -1.13 -5.75 -21.55
C LEU A 48 -0.83 -5.30 -20.11
N VAL A 49 0.10 -5.97 -19.43
CA VAL A 49 0.44 -5.65 -18.04
C VAL A 49 1.12 -4.28 -17.96
N ILE A 50 2.07 -3.98 -18.85
CA ILE A 50 2.74 -2.68 -18.90
C ILE A 50 1.73 -1.57 -19.13
N ASP A 51 0.81 -1.72 -20.09
CA ASP A 51 -0.21 -0.73 -20.42
C ASP A 51 -1.17 -0.51 -19.25
N PHE A 52 -1.59 -1.58 -18.56
CA PHE A 52 -2.40 -1.48 -17.36
C PHE A 52 -1.74 -0.62 -16.27
N TYR A 53 -0.43 -0.80 -16.02
CA TYR A 53 0.27 0.01 -15.03
C TYR A 53 0.59 1.42 -15.54
N ASN A 54 0.73 1.64 -16.84
CA ASN A 54 0.80 2.98 -17.43
C ASN A 54 -0.49 3.77 -17.17
N GLU A 55 -1.66 3.16 -17.40
CA GLU A 55 -2.96 3.79 -17.10
C GLU A 55 -3.06 4.14 -15.61
N ARG A 56 -2.63 3.26 -14.72
CA ARG A 56 -2.63 3.52 -13.28
C ARG A 56 -1.68 4.66 -12.89
N ARG A 57 -0.47 4.72 -13.46
CA ARG A 57 0.46 5.83 -13.24
C ARG A 57 -0.13 7.15 -13.70
N LYS A 58 -0.76 7.16 -14.87
CA LYS A 58 -1.46 8.34 -15.39
C LYS A 58 -2.55 8.80 -14.42
N GLN A 59 -3.39 7.88 -13.94
CA GLN A 59 -4.42 8.19 -12.95
C GLN A 59 -3.82 8.77 -11.66
N LEU A 60 -2.69 8.24 -11.19
CA LEU A 60 -2.03 8.72 -9.98
C LEU A 60 -1.55 10.18 -10.08
N LEU A 61 -1.28 10.68 -11.29
CA LEU A 61 -0.88 12.08 -11.50
C LEU A 61 -2.02 13.07 -11.20
N ASP A 62 -3.28 12.63 -11.34
CA ASP A 62 -4.46 13.48 -11.21
C ASP A 62 -5.11 13.43 -9.83
N VAL A 63 -4.56 12.64 -8.89
CA VAL A 63 -5.13 12.49 -7.54
C VAL A 63 -4.24 13.10 -6.47
N GLU A 64 -4.85 13.54 -5.36
CA GLU A 64 -4.16 14.13 -4.21
C GLU A 64 -4.38 13.31 -2.93
N PRO A 65 -3.44 13.37 -1.97
CA PRO A 65 -3.65 12.80 -0.65
C PRO A 65 -4.93 13.33 -0.01
N ASN A 66 -5.68 12.47 0.67
CA ASN A 66 -6.84 12.89 1.45
C ASN A 66 -6.47 13.23 2.90
N ALA A 67 -7.46 13.71 3.68
CA ALA A 67 -7.24 14.12 5.07
C ALA A 67 -6.79 12.97 5.98
N GLY A 68 -7.05 11.71 5.63
CA GLY A 68 -6.52 10.56 6.34
C GLY A 68 -5.00 10.47 6.21
N HIS A 69 -4.47 10.59 4.98
CA HIS A 69 -3.02 10.60 4.73
C HIS A 69 -2.33 11.74 5.50
N THR A 70 -2.87 12.97 5.37
CA THR A 70 -2.33 14.14 6.08
C THR A 70 -2.40 13.97 7.60
N GLY A 71 -3.51 13.42 8.10
CA GLY A 71 -3.69 13.18 9.53
C GLY A 71 -2.70 12.17 10.11
N LEU A 72 -2.32 11.12 9.36
CA LEU A 72 -1.26 10.18 9.77
C LEU A 72 0.12 10.86 9.80
N ALA A 73 0.44 11.65 8.79
CA ALA A 73 1.70 12.39 8.75
C ALA A 73 1.81 13.40 9.93
N GLU A 74 0.72 14.06 10.30
CA GLU A 74 0.68 14.97 11.45
C GLU A 74 0.96 14.26 12.78
N LEU A 75 0.61 12.98 12.93
CA LEU A 75 0.89 12.20 14.14
C LEU A 75 2.39 11.97 14.38
N GLU A 76 3.25 12.19 13.39
CA GLU A 76 4.72 12.13 13.56
C GLU A 76 5.27 13.18 14.53
N LYS A 77 4.48 14.19 14.89
CA LYS A 77 4.84 15.15 15.94
C LYS A 77 4.81 14.56 17.35
N ASP A 78 3.96 13.53 17.55
CA ASP A 78 3.68 12.96 18.87
C ASP A 78 4.12 11.49 19.00
N PHE A 79 4.28 10.79 17.88
CA PHE A 79 4.62 9.37 17.79
C PHE A 79 5.77 9.09 16.83
N ASN A 80 6.46 7.98 17.02
CA ASN A 80 7.29 7.39 15.98
C ASN A 80 6.36 6.61 15.04
N VAL A 81 5.93 7.24 13.96
CA VAL A 81 4.98 6.64 13.01
C VAL A 81 5.72 5.84 11.96
N THR A 82 5.28 4.61 11.72
CA THR A 82 5.68 3.78 10.57
C THR A 82 4.43 3.36 9.83
N VAL A 83 4.35 3.73 8.57
CA VAL A 83 3.28 3.28 7.68
C VAL A 83 3.76 2.06 6.92
N VAL A 84 3.10 0.92 7.10
CA VAL A 84 3.24 -0.29 6.31
C VAL A 84 2.05 -0.33 5.35
N THR A 85 2.29 -0.14 4.07
CA THR A 85 1.19 -0.04 3.11
C THR A 85 1.17 -1.20 2.11
N GLN A 86 -0.02 -1.67 1.80
CA GLN A 86 -0.30 -2.57 0.69
C GLN A 86 -0.51 -1.79 -0.62
N ASN A 87 -0.69 -0.48 -0.51
CA ASN A 87 -0.89 0.39 -1.65
C ASN A 87 0.42 0.60 -2.41
N VAL A 88 0.29 0.78 -3.70
CA VAL A 88 1.41 1.05 -4.61
C VAL A 88 1.49 2.53 -5.02
N ASP A 89 0.51 3.34 -4.59
CA ASP A 89 0.55 4.80 -4.74
C ASP A 89 1.52 5.44 -3.73
N ASN A 90 1.90 6.69 -3.97
CA ASN A 90 2.79 7.48 -3.12
C ASN A 90 2.05 8.56 -2.32
N LEU A 91 0.77 8.34 -1.99
CA LEU A 91 -0.05 9.37 -1.34
C LEU A 91 0.36 9.61 0.12
N HIS A 92 0.90 8.60 0.82
CA HIS A 92 1.45 8.76 2.16
C HIS A 92 2.65 9.73 2.15
N GLU A 93 3.61 9.52 1.25
CA GLU A 93 4.79 10.38 1.10
C GLU A 93 4.40 11.79 0.66
N ARG A 94 3.49 11.91 -0.29
CA ARG A 94 2.97 13.21 -0.75
C ARG A 94 2.22 13.97 0.34
N ALA A 95 1.63 13.27 1.31
CA ALA A 95 1.01 13.86 2.49
C ALA A 95 2.02 14.28 3.57
N GLY A 96 3.30 13.85 3.44
CA GLY A 96 4.38 14.19 4.36
C GLY A 96 4.79 13.08 5.32
N SER A 97 4.27 11.85 5.20
CA SER A 97 4.76 10.71 5.99
C SER A 97 6.23 10.43 5.65
N THR A 98 7.08 10.35 6.70
CA THR A 98 8.53 10.23 6.53
C THR A 98 9.04 8.80 6.53
N HIS A 99 8.26 7.86 7.05
CA HIS A 99 8.64 6.45 7.11
C HIS A 99 7.53 5.55 6.60
N VAL A 100 7.63 5.17 5.31
CA VAL A 100 6.65 4.34 4.61
C VAL A 100 7.34 3.08 4.08
N ILE A 101 6.74 1.92 4.33
CA ILE A 101 7.18 0.61 3.84
C ILE A 101 6.13 0.08 2.88
N HIS A 102 6.49 -0.04 1.61
CA HIS A 102 5.62 -0.57 0.56
C HIS A 102 5.76 -2.08 0.43
N LEU A 103 4.76 -2.83 0.90
CA LEU A 103 4.78 -4.30 0.80
C LEU A 103 4.64 -4.82 -0.63
N HIS A 104 3.94 -4.08 -1.48
CA HIS A 104 3.63 -4.52 -2.84
C HIS A 104 4.33 -3.70 -3.92
N GLY A 105 5.41 -3.00 -3.58
CA GLY A 105 6.15 -2.15 -4.49
C GLY A 105 5.51 -0.78 -4.69
N GLU A 106 6.03 -0.03 -5.67
CA GLU A 106 5.72 1.38 -5.87
C GLU A 106 5.42 1.66 -7.34
N LEU A 107 4.25 2.23 -7.60
CA LEU A 107 3.75 2.49 -8.96
C LEU A 107 4.60 3.51 -9.72
N THR A 108 5.24 4.43 -9.01
CA THR A 108 6.15 5.45 -9.59
C THR A 108 7.51 4.88 -9.98
N LYS A 109 7.80 3.62 -9.62
CA LYS A 109 9.08 2.98 -9.93
C LYS A 109 8.96 1.89 -10.98
N VAL A 110 10.08 1.64 -11.64
CA VAL A 110 10.27 0.55 -12.61
C VAL A 110 11.53 -0.24 -12.29
N CYS A 111 11.58 -1.48 -12.74
CA CYS A 111 12.68 -2.38 -12.46
C CYS A 111 13.00 -3.32 -13.63
N SER A 112 14.05 -4.12 -13.49
CA SER A 112 14.38 -5.20 -14.39
C SER A 112 13.31 -6.30 -14.35
N SER A 113 12.92 -6.83 -15.51
CA SER A 113 12.05 -8.01 -15.57
C SER A 113 12.77 -9.30 -15.18
N ARG A 114 14.10 -9.32 -15.21
CA ARG A 114 14.94 -10.48 -14.87
C ARG A 114 15.32 -10.51 -13.39
N ASP A 115 15.63 -9.35 -12.82
CA ASP A 115 16.09 -9.19 -11.43
C ASP A 115 15.39 -8.00 -10.79
N PRO A 116 14.06 -8.14 -10.48
CA PRO A 116 13.19 -7.01 -10.14
C PRO A 116 13.53 -6.33 -8.82
N TYR A 117 14.16 -7.04 -7.90
CA TYR A 117 14.45 -6.52 -6.56
C TYR A 117 15.90 -6.06 -6.38
N ASN A 118 16.71 -6.09 -7.42
CA ASN A 118 18.06 -5.56 -7.38
C ASN A 118 18.03 -4.01 -7.46
N PRO A 119 18.47 -3.31 -6.41
CA PRO A 119 18.37 -1.86 -6.34
C PRO A 119 19.12 -1.13 -7.45
N ARG A 120 20.10 -1.80 -8.09
CA ARG A 120 20.83 -1.24 -9.25
C ARG A 120 19.94 -1.08 -10.48
N TYR A 121 18.84 -1.82 -10.55
CA TYR A 121 17.93 -1.85 -11.70
C TYR A 121 16.57 -1.28 -11.39
N VAL A 122 16.39 -0.74 -10.17
CA VAL A 122 15.19 0.00 -9.79
C VAL A 122 15.45 1.48 -10.02
N ARG A 123 14.53 2.15 -10.69
CA ARG A 123 14.56 3.60 -10.85
C ARG A 123 13.18 4.21 -10.72
N GLU A 124 13.14 5.41 -10.20
CA GLU A 124 11.91 6.20 -10.16
C GLU A 124 11.66 6.87 -11.50
N LEU A 125 10.40 6.93 -11.92
CA LEU A 125 9.95 7.64 -13.08
C LEU A 125 9.58 9.08 -12.69
N LYS A 126 9.94 10.05 -13.51
CA LYS A 126 9.38 11.39 -13.38
C LYS A 126 7.92 11.41 -13.87
N PRO A 127 7.10 12.35 -13.39
CA PRO A 127 5.71 12.46 -13.83
C PRO A 127 5.54 12.50 -15.35
N GLU A 128 6.42 13.20 -16.05
CA GLU A 128 6.44 13.30 -17.52
C GLU A 128 6.92 12.03 -18.24
N GLU A 129 7.55 11.11 -17.52
CA GLU A 129 8.09 9.82 -18.00
C GLU A 129 7.27 8.62 -17.52
N TYR A 130 6.00 8.82 -17.19
CA TYR A 130 5.17 7.79 -16.57
C TYR A 130 4.92 6.55 -17.46
N GLU A 131 5.07 6.71 -18.77
CA GLU A 131 4.80 5.66 -19.74
C GLU A 131 6.03 4.77 -19.96
N VAL A 132 5.85 3.47 -19.84
CA VAL A 132 6.84 2.43 -20.18
C VAL A 132 6.35 1.71 -21.43
N LYS A 133 7.25 1.39 -22.36
CA LYS A 133 6.92 0.71 -23.63
C LYS A 133 7.59 -0.65 -23.72
N MET A 134 7.00 -1.53 -24.51
CA MET A 134 7.69 -2.74 -24.92
C MET A 134 8.96 -2.38 -25.69
N GLY A 135 10.09 -2.97 -25.27
CA GLY A 135 11.41 -2.68 -25.79
C GLY A 135 12.25 -1.76 -24.89
N ASP A 136 11.66 -1.03 -23.96
CA ASP A 136 12.39 -0.24 -22.96
C ASP A 136 13.27 -1.15 -22.09
N LYS A 137 14.54 -0.77 -21.92
CA LYS A 137 15.54 -1.62 -21.26
C LYS A 137 15.89 -1.14 -19.86
N ALA A 138 15.96 -2.09 -18.96
CA ALA A 138 16.59 -1.93 -17.66
C ALA A 138 18.12 -1.94 -17.78
N GLY A 139 18.82 -1.60 -16.68
CA GLY A 139 20.28 -1.54 -16.66
C GLY A 139 21.00 -2.86 -16.97
N ASP A 140 20.31 -4.00 -16.86
CA ASP A 140 20.81 -5.33 -17.22
C ASP A 140 20.43 -5.77 -18.65
N GLY A 141 19.82 -4.85 -19.43
CA GLY A 141 19.36 -5.10 -20.79
C GLY A 141 18.04 -5.88 -20.92
N SER A 142 17.41 -6.28 -19.82
CA SER A 142 16.08 -6.89 -19.84
C SER A 142 14.97 -5.84 -20.06
N GLN A 143 13.74 -6.29 -20.30
CA GLN A 143 12.59 -5.39 -20.39
C GLN A 143 12.39 -4.65 -19.06
N LEU A 144 12.11 -3.34 -19.11
CA LEU A 144 11.58 -2.60 -17.97
C LEU A 144 10.18 -3.09 -17.64
N ARG A 145 9.92 -3.32 -16.37
CA ARG A 145 8.58 -3.64 -15.84
C ARG A 145 8.22 -2.71 -14.67
N PRO A 146 6.92 -2.58 -14.32
CA PRO A 146 6.52 -1.92 -13.09
C PRO A 146 7.18 -2.54 -11.86
N PHE A 147 7.64 -1.72 -10.91
CA PHE A 147 8.19 -2.17 -9.63
C PHE A 147 7.06 -2.53 -8.67
N ILE A 148 6.36 -3.59 -9.01
CA ILE A 148 5.20 -4.11 -8.27
C ILE A 148 5.48 -5.55 -7.87
N VAL A 149 5.10 -5.92 -6.65
CA VAL A 149 5.10 -7.33 -6.19
C VAL A 149 3.78 -7.94 -6.63
N TRP A 150 3.84 -8.88 -7.54
CA TRP A 150 2.68 -9.58 -8.09
C TRP A 150 2.32 -10.84 -7.33
N PHE A 151 1.09 -11.28 -7.46
CA PHE A 151 0.70 -12.60 -6.98
C PHE A 151 1.62 -13.67 -7.59
N GLY A 152 2.13 -14.56 -6.70
CA GLY A 152 3.13 -15.57 -7.04
C GLY A 152 4.57 -15.13 -6.81
N GLU A 153 4.83 -13.86 -6.49
CA GLU A 153 6.15 -13.36 -6.09
C GLU A 153 6.28 -13.28 -4.56
N ALA A 154 7.52 -13.38 -4.07
CA ALA A 154 7.81 -13.10 -2.66
C ALA A 154 7.57 -11.61 -2.35
N VAL A 155 7.21 -11.29 -1.11
CA VAL A 155 7.06 -9.92 -0.61
C VAL A 155 8.35 -9.51 0.11
N PRO A 156 9.26 -8.76 -0.52
CA PRO A 156 10.61 -8.53 0.02
C PRO A 156 10.59 -7.79 1.36
N GLU A 157 9.68 -6.84 1.52
CA GLU A 157 9.61 -5.95 2.69
C GLU A 157 8.85 -6.56 3.88
N ILE A 158 8.39 -7.82 3.79
CA ILE A 158 7.58 -8.38 4.86
C ILE A 158 8.36 -8.53 6.18
N GLU A 159 9.63 -8.96 6.11
CA GLU A 159 10.49 -9.10 7.29
C GLU A 159 10.78 -7.73 7.93
N THR A 160 11.03 -6.71 7.10
CA THR A 160 11.21 -5.33 7.56
C THR A 160 9.95 -4.86 8.29
N ALA A 161 8.78 -5.08 7.72
CA ALA A 161 7.50 -4.70 8.32
C ALA A 161 7.26 -5.43 9.67
N ILE A 162 7.53 -6.74 9.75
CA ILE A 162 7.43 -7.51 10.99
C ILE A 162 8.28 -6.87 12.09
N GLY A 163 9.53 -6.48 11.79
CA GLY A 163 10.43 -5.88 12.77
C GLY A 163 9.93 -4.55 13.38
N TYR A 164 9.09 -3.80 12.65
CA TYR A 164 8.40 -2.61 13.18
C TYR A 164 7.13 -2.99 13.94
N VAL A 165 6.34 -3.91 13.42
CA VAL A 165 5.08 -4.37 14.04
C VAL A 165 5.33 -4.97 15.42
N GLU A 166 6.39 -5.74 15.61
CA GLU A 166 6.78 -6.33 16.91
C GLU A 166 7.12 -5.29 17.99
N LYS A 167 7.37 -4.04 17.60
CA LYS A 167 7.71 -2.93 18.51
C LYS A 167 6.56 -1.94 18.68
N ALA A 168 5.40 -2.21 18.09
CA ALA A 168 4.28 -1.29 18.15
C ALA A 168 3.73 -1.16 19.57
N ASP A 169 3.53 0.07 20.03
CA ASP A 169 2.70 0.40 21.19
C ASP A 169 1.23 0.59 20.78
N ILE A 170 1.04 1.12 19.57
CA ILE A 170 -0.26 1.30 18.92
C ILE A 170 -0.18 0.72 17.51
N PHE A 171 -1.14 -0.12 17.14
CA PHE A 171 -1.25 -0.68 15.80
C PHE A 171 -2.59 -0.31 15.18
N VAL A 172 -2.54 0.33 14.02
CA VAL A 172 -3.73 0.83 13.29
C VAL A 172 -3.89 0.07 11.99
N ILE A 173 -5.05 -0.50 11.78
CA ILE A 173 -5.45 -1.15 10.52
C ILE A 173 -6.43 -0.22 9.83
N ILE A 174 -6.14 0.20 8.59
CA ILE A 174 -6.99 1.15 7.88
C ILE A 174 -7.19 0.77 6.40
N GLY A 175 -8.46 0.72 5.99
CA GLY A 175 -8.84 0.53 4.59
C GLY A 175 -8.38 -0.80 3.97
N THR A 176 -8.21 -1.85 4.77
CA THR A 176 -7.85 -3.19 4.30
C THR A 176 -8.84 -4.24 4.77
N SER A 177 -9.16 -5.18 3.88
CA SER A 177 -10.03 -6.31 4.20
C SER A 177 -9.37 -7.40 5.02
N MET A 178 -8.07 -7.30 5.28
CA MET A 178 -7.26 -8.34 5.93
C MET A 178 -7.32 -9.71 5.23
N ASN A 179 -7.56 -9.73 3.91
CA ASN A 179 -7.68 -10.96 3.11
C ASN A 179 -6.44 -11.25 2.25
N VAL A 180 -5.50 -10.31 2.14
CA VAL A 180 -4.30 -10.45 1.32
C VAL A 180 -3.12 -10.86 2.20
N TYR A 181 -2.64 -12.08 2.03
CA TYR A 181 -1.45 -12.59 2.70
C TYR A 181 -0.19 -12.31 1.85
N PRO A 182 1.00 -12.08 2.48
CA PRO A 182 1.27 -12.20 3.92
C PRO A 182 0.90 -10.96 4.76
N ALA A 183 0.48 -9.84 4.16
CA ALA A 183 0.18 -8.58 4.87
C ALA A 183 -0.85 -8.77 5.99
N ALA A 184 -1.92 -9.53 5.75
CA ALA A 184 -2.93 -9.84 6.76
C ALA A 184 -2.36 -10.57 7.98
N GLY A 185 -1.27 -11.32 7.81
CA GLY A 185 -0.57 -12.04 8.88
C GLY A 185 0.19 -11.13 9.85
N LEU A 186 0.44 -9.86 9.50
CA LEU A 186 1.17 -8.93 10.37
C LEU A 186 0.50 -8.72 11.72
N LEU A 187 -0.82 -8.84 11.81
CA LEU A 187 -1.55 -8.74 13.08
C LEU A 187 -1.06 -9.78 14.12
N ASN A 188 -0.56 -10.92 13.68
CA ASN A 188 -0.07 -11.96 14.57
C ASN A 188 1.23 -11.59 15.29
N TYR A 189 1.98 -10.63 14.77
CA TYR A 189 3.25 -10.14 15.32
C TYR A 189 3.08 -8.94 16.26
N VAL A 190 1.87 -8.36 16.31
CA VAL A 190 1.58 -7.21 17.17
C VAL A 190 1.66 -7.62 18.64
N PRO A 191 2.44 -6.91 19.50
CA PRO A 191 2.54 -7.20 20.92
C PRO A 191 1.15 -7.26 21.61
N ARG A 192 0.98 -8.16 22.57
CA ARG A 192 -0.29 -8.27 23.32
C ARG A 192 -0.61 -7.02 24.14
N THR A 193 0.39 -6.24 24.46
CA THR A 193 0.28 -4.96 25.19
C THR A 193 -0.07 -3.78 24.31
N ALA A 194 0.05 -3.91 22.98
CA ALA A 194 -0.27 -2.83 22.06
C ALA A 194 -1.78 -2.62 21.94
N GLU A 195 -2.20 -1.36 21.89
CA GLU A 195 -3.55 -0.97 21.54
C GLU A 195 -3.76 -1.17 20.03
N VAL A 196 -4.91 -1.74 19.64
CA VAL A 196 -5.21 -2.01 18.23
C VAL A 196 -6.47 -1.31 17.80
N TYR A 197 -6.36 -0.54 16.72
CA TYR A 197 -7.44 0.20 16.09
C TYR A 197 -7.72 -0.36 14.70
N LEU A 198 -9.00 -0.41 14.33
CA LEU A 198 -9.46 -0.79 13.00
C LEU A 198 -10.35 0.32 12.44
N ILE A 199 -9.95 0.90 11.32
CA ILE A 199 -10.68 1.96 10.62
C ILE A 199 -11.15 1.41 9.27
N ASP A 200 -12.45 1.17 9.12
CA ASP A 200 -13.06 0.75 7.86
C ASP A 200 -14.54 1.18 7.87
N PRO A 201 -15.08 1.75 6.77
CA PRO A 201 -16.49 2.15 6.71
C PRO A 201 -17.45 0.96 6.70
N LYS A 202 -16.97 -0.23 6.35
CA LYS A 202 -17.75 -1.48 6.32
C LYS A 202 -17.52 -2.26 7.61
N PRO A 203 -18.53 -2.96 8.11
CA PRO A 203 -18.36 -3.87 9.23
C PRO A 203 -17.29 -4.92 8.93
N VAL A 204 -16.34 -5.10 9.86
CA VAL A 204 -15.33 -6.14 9.80
C VAL A 204 -15.60 -7.13 10.94
N ASP A 205 -15.57 -8.43 10.62
CA ASP A 205 -15.72 -9.46 11.65
C ASP A 205 -14.44 -9.54 12.50
N THR A 206 -14.56 -9.10 13.73
CA THR A 206 -13.47 -9.11 14.72
C THR A 206 -13.67 -10.16 15.82
N HIS A 207 -14.68 -11.04 15.73
CA HIS A 207 -15.05 -11.97 16.81
C HIS A 207 -13.95 -12.95 17.22
N SER A 208 -13.02 -13.27 16.32
CA SER A 208 -11.86 -14.13 16.60
C SER A 208 -10.59 -13.36 16.96
N MET A 209 -10.65 -12.03 16.97
CA MET A 209 -9.50 -11.17 17.23
C MET A 209 -9.47 -10.78 18.72
N ARG A 210 -8.28 -10.40 19.22
CA ARG A 210 -8.14 -9.75 20.53
C ARG A 210 -8.94 -8.44 20.56
N GLN A 211 -9.03 -7.80 21.72
CA GLN A 211 -9.72 -6.52 21.86
C GLN A 211 -9.20 -5.51 20.83
N ILE A 212 -10.08 -5.04 19.96
CA ILE A 212 -9.82 -4.07 18.89
C ILE A 212 -10.80 -2.92 19.04
N HIS A 213 -10.30 -1.70 18.99
CA HIS A 213 -11.11 -0.48 18.90
C HIS A 213 -11.56 -0.29 17.45
N VAL A 214 -12.85 -0.40 17.18
CA VAL A 214 -13.40 -0.29 15.83
C VAL A 214 -13.95 1.12 15.61
N ILE A 215 -13.37 1.82 14.63
CA ILE A 215 -13.83 3.13 14.14
C ILE A 215 -14.48 2.88 12.77
N GLN A 216 -15.81 2.77 12.75
CA GLN A 216 -16.56 2.46 11.52
C GLN A 216 -16.75 3.72 10.66
N LYS A 217 -15.65 4.21 10.08
CA LYS A 217 -15.59 5.43 9.25
C LYS A 217 -14.63 5.24 8.09
N GLY A 218 -14.75 6.12 7.07
CA GLY A 218 -13.75 6.24 6.02
C GLY A 218 -12.42 6.78 6.56
N ALA A 219 -11.40 6.80 5.71
CA ALA A 219 -10.03 7.14 6.11
C ALA A 219 -9.91 8.52 6.77
N SER A 220 -10.51 9.54 6.16
CA SER A 220 -10.40 10.93 6.64
C SER A 220 -11.02 11.13 8.02
N GLU A 221 -12.28 10.76 8.18
CA GLU A 221 -12.99 10.90 9.47
C GLU A 221 -12.49 9.88 10.51
N GLY A 222 -12.07 8.69 10.06
CA GLY A 222 -11.54 7.67 10.94
C GLY A 222 -10.20 8.05 11.57
N VAL A 223 -9.28 8.63 10.80
CA VAL A 223 -7.99 9.13 11.31
C VAL A 223 -8.20 10.33 12.24
N LYS A 224 -9.17 11.20 11.95
CA LYS A 224 -9.53 12.32 12.83
C LYS A 224 -10.02 11.82 14.20
N GLU A 225 -10.87 10.78 14.23
CA GLU A 225 -11.33 10.16 15.47
C GLU A 225 -10.19 9.47 16.22
N LEU A 226 -9.37 8.68 15.51
CA LEU A 226 -8.17 8.05 16.05
C LEU A 226 -7.29 9.07 16.79
N LYS A 227 -7.00 10.22 16.15
CA LYS A 227 -6.19 11.29 16.76
C LYS A 227 -6.79 11.77 18.09
N THR A 228 -8.11 11.88 18.17
CA THR A 228 -8.78 12.28 19.41
C THR A 228 -8.61 11.23 20.51
N GLU A 229 -8.66 9.94 20.17
CA GLU A 229 -8.55 8.87 21.14
C GLU A 229 -7.13 8.68 21.68
N ILE A 230 -6.10 8.78 20.80
CA ILE A 230 -4.71 8.45 21.19
C ILE A 230 -3.89 9.63 21.71
N LEU A 231 -4.35 10.88 21.53
CA LEU A 231 -3.68 12.09 22.02
C LEU A 231 -4.16 12.53 23.41
N HIS A 232 -5.15 11.85 23.97
CA HIS A 232 -5.70 12.09 25.31
C HIS A 232 -5.46 10.88 26.21
#